data_2f9f1212884c9227aeedf9feb1b76e94
#
_entry.id   2f9f1212884c9227aeedf9feb1b76e94
#
_cell.length_a   1.000
_cell.length_b   1.000
_cell.length_c   1.000
_cell.angle_alpha   90.00
_cell.angle_beta   90.00
_cell.angle_gamma   90.00
#
_symmetry.space_group_name_H-M   'P 1'
#
loop_
_entity.id
_entity.type
_entity.pdbx_description
1 polymer ?
#
loop_
_entity_poly.entity_id
_entity_poly.type
_entity_poly.pdbx_seq_one_letter_code
_entity_poly.pdbx_strand_id
1 'polypeptide(L)' 'MELEARKRLMDALEAIRALERFTADVDLDSYLMNEVLQSAVERKFEIIGEALKKAAAAKQDPQPF' A
#
# COMPACT_ATOMS: atom_id res chain seq x y z
N MET A 1 -5.62 -18.81 5.66
CA MET A 1 -5.12 -17.94 4.61
C MET A 1 -3.77 -18.42 4.20
N GLU A 2 -3.52 -18.47 2.91
CA GLU A 2 -2.28 -19.04 2.57
C GLU A 2 -1.14 -18.05 2.72
N LEU A 3 0.04 -18.56 2.77
CA LEU A 3 1.22 -17.81 3.11
C LEU A 3 1.47 -16.65 2.17
N GLU A 4 1.29 -16.87 0.90
CA GLU A 4 1.53 -15.84 -0.10
C GLU A 4 0.59 -14.65 0.10
N ALA A 5 -0.69 -14.92 0.32
CA ALA A 5 -1.64 -13.85 0.54
C ALA A 5 -1.32 -13.08 1.81
N ARG A 6 -0.92 -13.78 2.86
CA ARG A 6 -0.55 -13.18 4.11
C ARG A 6 0.62 -12.24 3.95
N LYS A 7 1.61 -12.69 3.20
CA LYS A 7 2.79 -11.91 2.94
C LYS A 7 2.45 -10.63 2.21
N ARG A 8 1.56 -10.72 1.21
CA ARG A 8 1.15 -9.53 0.46
C ARG A 8 0.36 -8.56 1.32
N LEU A 9 -0.47 -9.08 2.21
CA LEU A 9 -1.20 -8.23 3.12
C LEU A 9 -0.28 -7.52 4.10
N MET A 10 0.78 -8.18 4.54
CA MET A 10 1.77 -7.55 5.40
C MET A 10 2.48 -6.42 4.68
N ASP A 11 2.79 -6.61 3.40
CA ASP A 11 3.41 -5.55 2.61
C ASP A 11 2.49 -4.34 2.53
N ALA A 12 1.20 -4.58 2.32
CA ALA A 12 0.23 -3.49 2.27
C ALA A 12 0.16 -2.76 3.61
N LEU A 13 0.16 -3.50 4.70
CA LEU A 13 0.09 -2.91 6.02
C LEU A 13 1.31 -2.04 6.30
N GLU A 14 2.48 -2.51 5.92
CA GLU A 14 3.70 -1.72 6.11
C GLU A 14 3.63 -0.43 5.31
N ALA A 15 3.10 -0.49 4.10
CA ALA A 15 2.98 0.71 3.27
C ALA A 15 1.98 1.68 3.87
N ILE A 16 0.89 1.18 4.44
CA ILE A 16 -0.09 2.03 5.10
C ILE A 16 0.53 2.72 6.31
N ARG A 17 1.30 1.99 7.08
CA ARG A 17 1.97 2.58 8.24
C ARG A 17 2.97 3.64 7.83
N ALA A 18 3.65 3.42 6.70
CA ALA A 18 4.56 4.43 6.18
C ALA A 18 3.81 5.69 5.79
N LEU A 19 2.63 5.52 5.17
CA LEU A 19 1.80 6.67 4.82
C LEU A 19 1.40 7.46 6.06
N GLU A 20 1.04 6.76 7.11
CA GLU A 20 0.68 7.43 8.35
C GLU A 20 1.83 8.26 8.89
N ARG A 21 3.04 7.72 8.83
CA ARG A 21 4.22 8.44 9.30
C ARG A 21 4.50 9.66 8.42
N PHE A 22 4.37 9.50 7.10
CA PHE A 22 4.66 10.59 6.18
C PHE A 22 3.70 11.77 6.34
N THR A 23 2.48 11.48 6.74
CA THR A 23 1.45 12.51 6.76
C THR A 23 1.00 12.92 8.16
N ALA A 24 1.63 12.38 9.18
CA ALA A 24 1.19 12.58 10.56
C ALA A 24 1.02 14.04 10.95
N ASP A 25 1.95 14.90 10.57
CA ASP A 25 1.89 16.30 10.97
C ASP A 25 1.76 17.23 9.76
N VAL A 26 1.19 16.73 8.69
CA VAL A 26 1.11 17.49 7.45
C VAL A 26 -0.30 17.97 7.22
N ASP A 27 -0.47 19.28 7.07
CA ASP A 27 -1.80 19.78 6.71
C ASP A 27 -1.91 19.83 5.19
N LEU A 28 -3.09 20.10 4.69
CA LEU A 28 -3.37 20.07 3.27
C LEU A 28 -2.50 21.04 2.48
N ASP A 29 -2.36 22.26 3.00
CA ASP A 29 -1.57 23.26 2.30
C ASP A 29 -0.12 22.83 2.14
N SER A 30 0.46 22.31 3.21
CA SER A 30 1.84 21.83 3.17
C SER A 30 1.96 20.67 2.19
N TYR A 31 0.99 19.79 2.17
CA TYR A 31 1.00 18.66 1.26
C TYR A 31 0.97 19.13 -0.20
N LEU A 32 0.10 20.09 -0.48
CA LEU A 32 -0.05 20.58 -1.86
C LEU A 32 1.19 21.31 -2.36
N MET A 33 2.02 21.80 -1.45
CA MET A 33 3.25 22.50 -1.82
C MET A 33 4.47 21.59 -1.83
N ASN A 34 4.31 20.34 -1.50
CA ASN A 34 5.46 19.44 -1.34
C ASN A 34 5.43 18.30 -2.36
N GLU A 35 6.08 18.50 -3.49
CA GLU A 35 6.09 17.50 -4.55
C GLU A 35 6.76 16.20 -4.15
N VAL A 36 7.80 16.31 -3.33
CA VAL A 36 8.50 15.11 -2.87
C VAL A 36 7.56 14.25 -2.03
N LEU A 37 6.84 14.90 -1.13
CA LEU A 37 5.89 14.18 -0.29
C LEU A 37 4.76 13.57 -1.12
N GLN A 38 4.26 14.33 -2.10
CA GLN A 38 3.21 13.81 -2.98
C GLN A 38 3.68 12.56 -3.71
N SER A 39 4.90 12.59 -4.23
CA SER A 39 5.46 11.45 -4.92
C SER A 39 5.60 10.24 -4.00
N ALA A 40 6.03 10.48 -2.77
CA ALA A 40 6.20 9.41 -1.81
C ALA A 40 4.84 8.77 -1.47
N VAL A 41 3.83 9.61 -1.30
CA VAL A 41 2.48 9.12 -0.99
C VAL A 41 1.94 8.32 -2.16
N GLU A 42 2.08 8.82 -3.38
CA GLU A 42 1.63 8.11 -4.56
C GLU A 42 2.31 6.76 -4.69
N ARG A 43 3.62 6.73 -4.43
CA ARG A 43 4.36 5.49 -4.50
C ARG A 43 3.81 4.46 -3.51
N LYS A 44 3.49 4.92 -2.30
CA LYS A 44 2.94 4.01 -1.30
C LYS A 44 1.56 3.50 -1.68
N PHE A 45 0.74 4.36 -2.28
CA PHE A 45 -0.56 3.90 -2.75
C PHE A 45 -0.41 2.85 -3.85
N GLU A 46 0.56 3.01 -4.74
CA GLU A 46 0.83 2.01 -5.76
C GLU A 46 1.24 0.69 -5.13
N ILE A 47 2.09 0.74 -4.13
CA ILE A 47 2.55 -0.45 -3.43
C ILE A 47 1.37 -1.16 -2.76
N ILE A 48 0.51 -0.39 -2.10
CA ILE A 48 -0.67 -0.96 -1.45
C ILE A 48 -1.56 -1.63 -2.49
N GLY A 49 -1.83 -0.95 -3.59
CA GLY A 49 -2.68 -1.48 -4.63
C GLY A 49 -2.14 -2.78 -5.21
N GLU A 50 -0.84 -2.79 -5.50
CA GLU A 50 -0.19 -4.00 -6.03
C GLU A 50 -0.25 -5.14 -5.03
N ALA A 51 0.04 -4.84 -3.77
CA ALA A 51 0.04 -5.86 -2.74
C ALA A 51 -1.35 -6.47 -2.55
N LEU A 52 -2.37 -5.63 -2.54
CA LEU A 52 -3.73 -6.12 -2.38
C LEU A 52 -4.17 -6.93 -3.59
N LYS A 53 -3.78 -6.49 -4.77
CA LYS A 53 -4.10 -7.20 -5.99
C LYS A 53 -3.45 -8.59 -5.98
N LYS A 54 -2.20 -8.66 -5.57
CA LYS A 54 -1.51 -9.94 -5.50
C LYS A 54 -2.07 -10.83 -4.41
N ALA A 55 -2.48 -10.26 -3.30
CA ALA A 55 -3.11 -11.03 -2.24
C ALA A 55 -4.42 -11.64 -2.72
N ALA A 56 -5.20 -10.85 -3.45
CA ALA A 56 -6.47 -11.34 -3.97
C ALA A 56 -6.25 -12.45 -4.98
N ALA A 57 -5.25 -12.30 -5.85
CA ALA A 57 -4.95 -13.32 -6.83
C ALA A 57 -4.49 -14.61 -6.16
N ALA A 58 -3.66 -14.51 -5.14
CA ALA A 58 -3.18 -15.67 -4.43
C ALA A 58 -4.31 -16.41 -3.73
N LYS A 59 -5.24 -15.65 -3.21
CA LYS A 59 -6.35 -16.23 -2.50
C LYS A 59 -7.32 -16.92 -3.45
N GLN A 60 -7.51 -16.35 -4.61
CA GLN A 60 -8.42 -16.91 -5.56
C GLN A 60 -7.79 -17.91 -6.42
N ASP A 61 -6.55 -18.13 -6.23
CA ASP A 61 -5.86 -19.02 -6.98
C ASP A 61 -6.68 -20.03 -7.52
N PRO A 62 -6.62 -20.14 -8.57
CA PRO A 62 -7.38 -20.84 -9.19
C PRO A 62 -7.51 -22.06 -9.14
N GLN A 63 -7.70 -22.41 -8.92
CA GLN A 63 -7.89 -23.33 -8.91
C GLN A 63 -8.37 -23.67 -9.78
N PRO A 64 -8.30 -24.29 -10.14
CA PRO A 64 -8.53 -24.60 -11.06
C PRO A 64 -9.59 -24.95 -11.28
N PHE A 65 -9.97 -24.85 -11.38
CA PHE A 65 -10.86 -25.14 -11.51
C PHE A 65 -10.85 -25.41 -12.25
#